data_4e14e1e0c9ca8fc5eae01dfe124ef393
#
_entry.id   4e14e1e0c9ca8fc5eae01dfe124ef393
#
_cell.length_a   1.000
_cell.length_b   1.000
_cell.length_c   1.000
_cell.angle_alpha   90.00
_cell.angle_beta   90.00
_cell.angle_gamma   90.00
#
_symmetry.space_group_name_H-M   'P 1'
#
loop_
_entity.id
_entity.type
_entity.pdbx_description
1 polymer ?
#
loop_
_entity_poly.entity_id
_entity_poly.type
_entity_poly.pdbx_seq_one_letter_code
_entity_poly.pdbx_strand_id
1 'polypeptide(L)'
;MKIKMLFLSFASLVLPSCSSVQTVGGAGMIMNYGSTMEGRSADIRTITFPSGKRMIYGLTVTGGRKPNWRHAVGTTEGMSGDTRGIPEWLDFEWREPSYPGLKMKDFPSDEAYSKAVSEKYSKLTTKTQRVFIKSRIPPEVVHEAIESRLHVQKGQGLPEKSLWIYFIWTDDGIKFRWDLYCTKPCVTKEGGDEVD
;
A
#
# COMPACT_ATOMS: atom_id res chain seq x y z
N MET A 1 20.59 -27.74 -76.11
CA MET A 1 21.05 -27.90 -74.72
C MET A 1 20.55 -26.71 -73.91
N LYS A 2 19.46 -26.91 -73.09
CA LYS A 2 18.78 -25.82 -72.36
C LYS A 2 19.18 -25.92 -70.91
N ILE A 3 19.97 -24.95 -70.40
CA ILE A 3 20.38 -24.86 -69.01
C ILE A 3 19.26 -24.14 -68.28
N LYS A 4 18.62 -24.87 -67.31
CA LYS A 4 17.66 -24.27 -66.34
C LYS A 4 18.45 -23.72 -65.17
N MET A 5 18.44 -22.39 -65.01
CA MET A 5 18.92 -21.73 -63.82
C MET A 5 17.86 -21.89 -62.70
N LEU A 6 18.27 -22.51 -61.60
CA LEU A 6 17.50 -22.69 -60.40
C LEU A 6 17.78 -21.48 -59.47
N PHE A 7 16.80 -20.60 -59.28
CA PHE A 7 16.88 -19.53 -58.29
C PHE A 7 16.58 -20.08 -56.92
N LEU A 8 17.59 -20.19 -56.05
CA LEU A 8 17.39 -20.39 -54.62
C LEU A 8 17.00 -19.08 -53.94
N SER A 9 15.75 -18.96 -53.56
CA SER A 9 15.28 -17.88 -52.67
C SER A 9 15.71 -18.20 -51.24
N PHE A 10 16.64 -17.44 -50.71
CA PHE A 10 16.93 -17.40 -49.27
C PHE A 10 15.84 -16.63 -48.56
N ALA A 11 14.95 -17.32 -47.90
CA ALA A 11 14.01 -16.74 -46.95
C ALA A 11 14.76 -16.41 -45.63
N SER A 12 15.09 -15.14 -45.45
CA SER A 12 15.66 -14.66 -44.17
C SER A 12 14.58 -14.74 -43.09
N LEU A 13 14.67 -15.75 -42.22
CA LEU A 13 13.91 -15.84 -40.99
C LEU A 13 14.34 -14.71 -40.05
N VAL A 14 13.61 -13.61 -40.03
CA VAL A 14 13.69 -12.61 -38.98
C VAL A 14 13.08 -13.22 -37.73
N LEU A 15 13.91 -13.76 -36.84
CA LEU A 15 13.50 -14.14 -35.50
C LEU A 15 13.13 -12.85 -34.75
N PRO A 16 11.92 -12.74 -34.20
CA PRO A 16 11.62 -11.65 -33.30
C PRO A 16 12.51 -11.82 -32.06
N SER A 17 13.48 -10.91 -31.93
CA SER A 17 14.25 -10.77 -30.70
C SER A 17 13.26 -10.45 -29.59
N CYS A 18 12.88 -11.48 -28.80
CA CYS A 18 12.25 -11.26 -27.51
C CYS A 18 13.28 -10.52 -26.65
N SER A 19 13.29 -9.19 -26.75
CA SER A 19 13.88 -8.36 -25.70
C SER A 19 13.14 -8.73 -24.42
N SER A 20 13.80 -9.50 -23.54
CA SER A 20 13.38 -9.68 -22.17
C SER A 20 13.25 -8.27 -21.60
N VAL A 21 12.01 -7.77 -21.52
CA VAL A 21 11.69 -6.61 -20.72
C VAL A 21 12.10 -7.01 -19.31
N GLN A 22 13.29 -6.58 -18.90
CA GLN A 22 13.68 -6.64 -17.51
C GLN A 22 12.54 -5.93 -16.76
N THR A 23 11.78 -6.69 -15.98
CA THR A 23 10.76 -6.15 -15.11
C THR A 23 11.49 -5.24 -14.13
N VAL A 24 11.54 -3.97 -14.47
CA VAL A 24 12.03 -2.93 -13.59
C VAL A 24 11.18 -3.05 -12.33
N GLY A 25 11.82 -3.33 -11.19
CA GLY A 25 11.13 -3.48 -9.92
C GLY A 25 10.22 -2.28 -9.70
N GLY A 26 9.01 -2.50 -9.16
CA GLY A 26 8.04 -1.44 -8.94
C GLY A 26 8.61 -0.29 -8.11
N ALA A 27 7.88 0.82 -8.04
CA ALA A 27 8.31 2.08 -7.37
C ALA A 27 8.80 1.88 -5.92
N GLY A 28 8.50 0.73 -5.32
CA GLY A 28 8.71 0.51 -3.89
C GLY A 28 7.91 1.56 -3.13
N MET A 29 6.83 1.13 -2.49
CA MET A 29 6.01 2.04 -1.71
C MET A 29 6.12 1.72 -0.23
N ILE A 30 5.93 2.75 0.57
CA ILE A 30 5.78 2.60 2.02
C ILE A 30 4.31 2.87 2.32
N MET A 31 3.62 1.85 2.86
CA MET A 31 2.23 1.99 3.27
C MET A 31 2.16 2.38 4.73
N ASN A 32 1.41 3.42 5.01
CA ASN A 32 1.19 3.97 6.33
C ASN A 32 -0.29 3.84 6.69
N TYR A 33 -0.56 3.38 7.89
CA TYR A 33 -1.90 3.17 8.40
C TYR A 33 -2.11 4.04 9.63
N GLY A 34 -3.16 4.81 9.65
CA GLY A 34 -3.47 5.71 10.75
C GLY A 34 -4.96 5.95 10.93
N SER A 35 -5.34 6.64 12.01
CA SER A 35 -6.73 6.98 12.28
C SER A 35 -6.84 8.33 12.97
N THR A 36 -7.84 9.10 12.57
CA THR A 36 -8.26 10.36 13.25
C THR A 36 -9.55 10.19 14.04
N MET A 37 -10.18 9.00 14.02
CA MET A 37 -11.45 8.75 14.72
C MET A 37 -11.29 8.92 16.23
N GLU A 38 -12.03 9.86 16.85
CA GLU A 38 -12.01 10.03 18.30
C GLU A 38 -12.76 8.90 19.02
N GLY A 39 -12.16 8.40 20.12
CA GLY A 39 -12.75 7.36 20.97
C GLY A 39 -12.93 5.99 20.31
N ARG A 40 -12.41 5.80 19.10
CA ARG A 40 -12.45 4.53 18.35
C ARG A 40 -11.08 4.19 17.75
N SER A 41 -10.91 2.92 17.42
CA SER A 41 -9.76 2.42 16.67
C SER A 41 -10.25 1.71 15.42
N ALA A 42 -9.38 1.52 14.43
CA ALA A 42 -9.64 0.60 13.33
C ALA A 42 -8.82 -0.68 13.55
N ASP A 43 -9.51 -1.79 13.67
CA ASP A 43 -8.93 -3.13 13.74
C ASP A 43 -8.98 -3.75 12.33
N ILE A 44 -7.86 -3.65 11.61
CA ILE A 44 -7.74 -4.06 10.20
C ILE A 44 -7.62 -5.59 10.16
N ARG A 45 -8.58 -6.23 9.54
CA ARG A 45 -8.70 -7.70 9.48
C ARG A 45 -8.06 -8.26 8.22
N THR A 46 -8.37 -7.65 7.09
CA THR A 46 -7.92 -8.13 5.79
C THR A 46 -7.67 -6.97 4.85
N ILE A 47 -6.62 -7.11 4.05
CA ILE A 47 -6.38 -6.29 2.87
C ILE A 47 -6.31 -7.23 1.66
N THR A 48 -7.16 -6.98 0.66
CA THR A 48 -7.21 -7.79 -0.57
C THR A 48 -6.69 -6.97 -1.76
N PHE A 49 -5.78 -7.55 -2.52
CA PHE A 49 -5.17 -6.97 -3.72
C PHE A 49 -5.95 -7.34 -4.99
N PRO A 50 -5.77 -6.60 -6.11
CA PRO A 50 -6.39 -6.92 -7.40
C PRO A 50 -6.11 -8.35 -7.89
N SER A 51 -4.97 -8.92 -7.50
CA SER A 51 -4.60 -10.31 -7.80
C SER A 51 -5.41 -11.36 -7.03
N GLY A 52 -6.30 -10.95 -6.13
CA GLY A 52 -7.00 -11.83 -5.19
C GLY A 52 -6.17 -12.26 -3.98
N LYS A 53 -4.89 -11.85 -3.92
CA LYS A 53 -4.07 -12.09 -2.73
C LYS A 53 -4.67 -11.36 -1.54
N ARG A 54 -4.88 -12.10 -0.44
CA ARG A 54 -5.33 -11.55 0.83
C ARG A 54 -4.18 -11.52 1.81
N MET A 55 -4.02 -10.41 2.49
CA MET A 55 -3.14 -10.28 3.65
C MET A 55 -4.04 -10.18 4.88
N ILE A 56 -3.85 -11.12 5.82
CA ILE A 56 -4.58 -11.12 7.10
C ILE A 56 -3.73 -10.29 8.06
N TYR A 57 -4.29 -9.19 8.50
CA TYR A 57 -3.65 -8.31 9.46
C TYR A 57 -4.33 -8.43 10.82
N GLY A 58 -3.54 -8.51 11.87
CA GLY A 58 -4.01 -8.24 13.23
C GLY A 58 -3.58 -6.84 13.67
N LEU A 59 -3.72 -5.87 12.77
CA LEU A 59 -3.24 -4.51 12.98
C LEU A 59 -4.36 -3.61 13.49
N THR A 60 -4.15 -2.98 14.63
CA THR A 60 -5.04 -1.97 15.18
C THR A 60 -4.40 -0.60 15.10
N VAL A 61 -5.05 0.34 14.43
CA VAL A 61 -4.67 1.76 14.43
C VAL A 61 -5.59 2.52 15.37
N THR A 62 -4.98 3.13 16.38
CA THR A 62 -5.73 3.88 17.41
C THR A 62 -6.02 5.28 16.89
N GLY A 63 -7.29 5.65 16.95
CA GLY A 63 -7.76 6.98 16.59
C GLY A 63 -7.45 8.03 17.65
N GLY A 64 -7.56 9.27 17.25
CA GLY A 64 -7.42 10.45 18.10
C GLY A 64 -7.14 11.68 17.25
N ARG A 65 -7.53 12.84 17.77
CA ARG A 65 -7.29 14.11 17.09
C ARG A 65 -5.79 14.32 16.87
N LYS A 66 -5.40 14.62 15.66
CA LYS A 66 -4.02 14.86 15.23
C LYS A 66 -3.89 16.24 14.62
N PRO A 67 -2.72 16.90 14.76
CA PRO A 67 -2.50 18.24 14.20
C PRO A 67 -2.57 18.27 12.67
N ASN A 68 -2.27 17.14 12.02
CA ASN A 68 -2.43 16.96 10.58
C ASN A 68 -2.48 15.47 10.24
N TRP A 69 -2.84 15.15 9.00
CA TRP A 69 -3.01 13.78 8.53
C TRP A 69 -1.74 12.94 8.63
N ARG A 70 -0.54 13.50 8.51
CA ARG A 70 0.74 12.75 8.66
C ARG A 70 0.94 12.25 10.09
N HIS A 71 0.45 12.95 11.08
CA HIS A 71 0.50 12.53 12.48
C HIS A 71 -0.52 11.46 12.84
N ALA A 72 -1.49 11.20 11.96
CA ALA A 72 -2.43 10.10 12.14
C ALA A 72 -1.80 8.72 11.89
N VAL A 73 -0.59 8.67 11.36
CA VAL A 73 0.10 7.40 11.07
C VAL A 73 0.42 6.67 12.36
N GLY A 74 -0.12 5.46 12.52
CA GLY A 74 0.11 4.58 13.67
C GLY A 74 1.06 3.42 13.35
N THR A 75 1.14 3.00 12.11
CA THR A 75 1.99 1.88 11.66
C THR A 75 2.44 2.10 10.22
N THR A 76 3.66 1.69 9.95
CA THR A 76 4.29 1.77 8.63
C THR A 76 4.71 0.38 8.17
N GLU A 77 4.40 0.04 6.93
CA GLU A 77 4.83 -1.19 6.27
C GLU A 77 5.64 -0.86 5.01
N GLY A 78 6.90 -1.30 5.00
CA GLY A 78 7.75 -1.13 3.83
C GLY A 78 7.50 -2.21 2.79
N MET A 79 7.15 -1.82 1.58
CA MET A 79 7.03 -2.71 0.40
C MET A 79 8.27 -2.59 -0.51
N SER A 80 9.42 -2.30 0.08
CA SER A 80 10.65 -1.93 -0.64
C SER A 80 11.24 -3.04 -1.52
N GLY A 81 10.92 -4.29 -1.31
CA GLY A 81 11.37 -5.42 -2.13
C GLY A 81 10.38 -5.87 -3.20
N ASP A 82 9.25 -5.21 -3.30
CA ASP A 82 8.14 -5.71 -4.09
C ASP A 82 8.23 -5.29 -5.56
N THR A 83 8.31 -6.28 -6.43
CA THR A 83 8.26 -6.10 -7.89
C THR A 83 6.84 -5.87 -8.42
N ARG A 84 5.82 -5.97 -7.55
CA ARG A 84 4.40 -5.93 -7.92
C ARG A 84 3.91 -4.56 -8.41
N GLY A 85 4.68 -3.51 -8.20
CA GLY A 85 4.25 -2.16 -8.53
C GLY A 85 3.14 -1.65 -7.62
N ILE A 86 2.58 -0.48 -7.97
CA ILE A 86 1.48 0.16 -7.26
C ILE A 86 0.18 -0.57 -7.63
N PRO A 87 -0.60 -1.09 -6.66
CA PRO A 87 -1.87 -1.75 -6.95
C PRO A 87 -2.88 -0.75 -7.49
N GLU A 88 -3.77 -1.22 -8.38
CA GLU A 88 -4.88 -0.39 -8.89
C GLU A 88 -5.79 0.04 -7.75
N TRP A 89 -6.07 -0.88 -6.84
CA TRP A 89 -6.91 -0.68 -5.66
C TRP A 89 -6.54 -1.67 -4.55
N LEU A 90 -7.01 -1.38 -3.34
CA LEU A 90 -7.02 -2.31 -2.21
C LEU A 90 -8.42 -2.37 -1.61
N ASP A 91 -8.89 -3.56 -1.27
CA ASP A 91 -10.11 -3.76 -0.47
C ASP A 91 -9.71 -3.97 0.98
N PHE A 92 -10.23 -3.15 1.85
CA PHE A 92 -10.03 -3.21 3.29
C PHE A 92 -11.26 -3.80 3.97
N GLU A 93 -11.02 -4.70 4.94
CA GLU A 93 -12.02 -5.16 5.91
C GLU A 93 -11.54 -4.79 7.30
N TRP A 94 -12.38 -4.10 8.08
CA TRP A 94 -12.02 -3.69 9.43
C TRP A 94 -13.23 -3.66 10.36
N ARG A 95 -12.95 -3.52 11.67
CA ARG A 95 -13.93 -3.26 12.72
C ARG A 95 -13.51 -2.05 13.52
N GLU A 96 -14.45 -1.40 14.18
CA GLU A 96 -14.19 -0.17 14.95
C GLU A 96 -14.53 -0.38 16.43
N PRO A 97 -13.60 -0.95 17.21
CA PRO A 97 -13.78 -1.03 18.66
C PRO A 97 -13.70 0.35 19.31
N SER A 98 -14.57 0.63 20.28
CA SER A 98 -14.51 1.84 21.07
C SER A 98 -13.31 1.85 22.01
N TYR A 99 -12.72 3.00 22.21
CA TYR A 99 -11.59 3.22 23.12
C TYR A 99 -12.01 4.18 24.25
N PRO A 100 -11.56 4.04 25.50
CA PRO A 100 -10.75 2.92 25.96
C PRO A 100 -11.52 1.60 25.93
N GLY A 101 -10.81 0.52 25.59
CA GLY A 101 -11.35 -0.83 25.62
C GLY A 101 -11.63 -1.35 27.03
N LEU A 102 -12.01 -2.61 27.14
CA LEU A 102 -12.08 -3.30 28.42
C LEU A 102 -10.69 -3.33 29.06
N LYS A 103 -10.66 -3.14 30.39
CA LYS A 103 -9.39 -3.18 31.15
C LYS A 103 -9.32 -4.49 31.91
N MET A 104 -8.23 -5.23 31.77
CA MET A 104 -8.01 -6.53 32.43
C MET A 104 -8.24 -6.47 33.93
N LYS A 105 -7.81 -5.39 34.59
CA LYS A 105 -7.99 -5.18 36.03
C LYS A 105 -9.44 -5.15 36.54
N ASP A 106 -10.41 -4.95 35.62
CA ASP A 106 -11.83 -4.87 35.94
C ASP A 106 -12.49 -6.28 35.92
N PHE A 107 -11.71 -7.35 35.70
CA PHE A 107 -12.17 -8.72 35.60
C PHE A 107 -11.49 -9.63 36.65
N PRO A 108 -12.21 -10.66 37.14
CA PRO A 108 -11.69 -11.54 38.20
C PRO A 108 -10.59 -12.49 37.73
N SER A 109 -10.45 -12.72 36.41
CA SER A 109 -9.40 -13.55 35.81
C SER A 109 -9.16 -13.19 34.35
N ASP A 110 -8.01 -13.64 33.82
CA ASP A 110 -7.65 -13.48 32.42
C ASP A 110 -8.65 -14.17 31.47
N GLU A 111 -9.22 -15.29 31.90
CA GLU A 111 -10.25 -16.00 31.13
C GLU A 111 -11.54 -15.19 31.03
N ALA A 112 -11.98 -14.59 32.14
CA ALA A 112 -13.14 -13.71 32.17
C ALA A 112 -12.95 -12.49 31.29
N TYR A 113 -11.77 -11.90 31.34
CA TYR A 113 -11.38 -10.79 30.46
C TYR A 113 -11.40 -11.21 28.99
N SER A 114 -10.72 -12.29 28.63
CA SER A 114 -10.65 -12.81 27.25
C SER A 114 -12.02 -13.13 26.68
N LYS A 115 -12.90 -13.74 27.48
CA LYS A 115 -14.29 -14.01 27.10
C LYS A 115 -15.06 -12.71 26.81
N ALA A 116 -14.98 -11.73 27.71
CA ALA A 116 -15.65 -10.43 27.54
C ALA A 116 -15.14 -9.67 26.31
N VAL A 117 -13.82 -9.69 26.05
CA VAL A 117 -13.22 -9.14 24.84
C VAL A 117 -13.79 -9.84 23.61
N SER A 118 -13.77 -11.16 23.57
CA SER A 118 -14.28 -11.95 22.44
C SER A 118 -15.75 -11.66 22.16
N GLU A 119 -16.59 -11.63 23.20
CA GLU A 119 -18.01 -11.29 23.09
C GLU A 119 -18.24 -9.88 22.58
N LYS A 120 -17.45 -8.89 23.05
CA LYS A 120 -17.53 -7.51 22.56
C LYS A 120 -17.14 -7.42 21.09
N TYR A 121 -16.04 -8.07 20.69
CA TYR A 121 -15.56 -8.06 19.31
C TYR A 121 -16.48 -8.80 18.34
N SER A 122 -17.13 -9.89 18.79
CA SER A 122 -18.08 -10.65 17.95
C SER A 122 -19.30 -9.84 17.53
N LYS A 123 -19.67 -8.83 18.32
CA LYS A 123 -20.80 -7.92 18.05
C LYS A 123 -20.47 -6.75 17.13
N LEU A 124 -19.17 -6.51 16.86
CA LEU A 124 -18.76 -5.42 15.98
C LEU A 124 -19.07 -5.76 14.52
N THR A 125 -19.71 -4.82 13.84
CA THR A 125 -19.92 -4.92 12.39
C THR A 125 -18.60 -4.83 11.65
N THR A 126 -18.39 -5.73 10.71
CA THR A 126 -17.28 -5.64 9.76
C THR A 126 -17.66 -4.63 8.69
N LYS A 127 -16.82 -3.64 8.51
CA LYS A 127 -16.89 -2.63 7.45
C LYS A 127 -15.95 -3.02 6.32
N THR A 128 -16.31 -2.62 5.11
CA THR A 128 -15.49 -2.84 3.92
C THR A 128 -15.43 -1.58 3.07
N GLN A 129 -14.28 -1.34 2.44
CA GLN A 129 -14.12 -0.25 1.49
C GLN A 129 -13.04 -0.58 0.48
N ARG A 130 -13.32 -0.30 -0.80
CA ARG A 130 -12.31 -0.28 -1.86
C ARG A 130 -11.70 1.11 -1.95
N VAL A 131 -10.36 1.15 -1.92
CA VAL A 131 -9.59 2.38 -2.11
C VAL A 131 -8.81 2.26 -3.41
N PHE A 132 -9.11 3.13 -4.37
CA PHE A 132 -8.34 3.24 -5.60
C PHE A 132 -7.05 4.00 -5.34
N ILE A 133 -5.94 3.52 -5.91
CA ILE A 133 -4.59 4.01 -5.58
C ILE A 133 -3.88 4.52 -6.83
N LYS A 134 -3.57 3.62 -7.77
CA LYS A 134 -2.70 3.92 -8.92
C LYS A 134 -3.21 5.07 -9.78
N SER A 135 -4.51 5.11 -10.06
CA SER A 135 -5.14 6.19 -10.85
C SER A 135 -5.12 7.56 -10.16
N ARG A 136 -4.77 7.61 -8.88
CA ARG A 136 -4.78 8.82 -8.05
C ARG A 136 -3.39 9.37 -7.77
N ILE A 137 -2.34 8.70 -8.27
CA ILE A 137 -0.95 9.14 -8.15
C ILE A 137 -0.48 9.54 -9.55
N PRO A 138 -0.03 10.78 -9.75
CA PRO A 138 0.47 11.22 -11.05
C PRO A 138 1.59 10.32 -11.57
N PRO A 139 1.57 9.94 -12.86
CA PRO A 139 2.58 9.04 -13.44
C PRO A 139 4.03 9.53 -13.26
N GLU A 140 4.24 10.83 -13.32
CA GLU A 140 5.55 11.45 -13.12
C GLU A 140 6.09 11.24 -11.69
N VAL A 141 5.22 11.22 -10.68
CA VAL A 141 5.61 10.94 -9.28
C VAL A 141 6.07 9.49 -9.14
N VAL A 142 5.33 8.57 -9.76
CA VAL A 142 5.69 7.14 -9.79
C VAL A 142 7.02 6.94 -10.49
N HIS A 143 7.23 7.63 -11.62
CA HIS A 143 8.47 7.56 -12.39
C HIS A 143 9.67 8.04 -11.58
N GLU A 144 9.55 9.18 -10.89
CA GLU A 144 10.62 9.71 -10.02
C GLU A 144 10.99 8.73 -8.88
N ALA A 145 10.01 8.07 -8.29
CA ALA A 145 10.25 7.06 -7.25
C ALA A 145 10.99 5.82 -7.81
N ILE A 146 10.61 5.37 -9.03
CA ILE A 146 11.26 4.25 -9.71
C ILE A 146 12.71 4.60 -10.05
N GLU A 147 12.96 5.76 -10.65
CA GLU A 147 14.31 6.20 -11.02
C GLU A 147 15.22 6.29 -9.79
N SER A 148 14.73 6.91 -8.72
CA SER A 148 15.49 7.03 -7.47
C SER A 148 15.86 5.65 -6.91
N ARG A 149 14.97 4.68 -7.00
CA ARG A 149 15.21 3.31 -6.54
C ARG A 149 16.22 2.56 -7.42
N LEU A 150 16.22 2.77 -8.74
CA LEU A 150 17.19 2.16 -9.64
C LEU A 150 18.63 2.55 -9.29
N HIS A 151 18.85 3.78 -8.80
CA HIS A 151 20.14 4.20 -8.31
C HIS A 151 20.62 3.39 -7.09
N VAL A 152 19.72 3.08 -6.16
CA VAL A 152 20.02 2.21 -4.99
C VAL A 152 20.40 0.79 -5.40
N GLN A 153 19.69 0.19 -6.34
CA GLN A 153 19.97 -1.15 -6.84
C GLN A 153 21.35 -1.26 -7.48
N LYS A 154 21.91 -0.15 -7.92
CA LYS A 154 23.30 -0.04 -8.42
C LYS A 154 24.33 0.16 -7.29
N GLY A 155 23.94 0.04 -6.02
CA GLY A 155 24.86 0.20 -4.88
C GLY A 155 25.15 1.64 -4.48
N GLN A 156 24.30 2.59 -4.84
CA GLN A 156 24.49 4.03 -4.62
C GLN A 156 23.76 4.59 -3.39
N GLY A 157 23.60 3.81 -2.32
CA GLY A 157 23.02 4.26 -1.05
C GLY A 157 21.50 4.14 -0.96
N LEU A 158 20.86 4.95 -0.11
CA LEU A 158 19.40 4.97 0.06
C LEU A 158 18.72 5.77 -1.07
N PRO A 159 17.47 5.43 -1.44
CA PRO A 159 16.74 6.21 -2.43
C PRO A 159 16.59 7.66 -1.96
N GLU A 160 16.85 8.59 -2.87
CA GLU A 160 16.65 10.00 -2.58
C GLU A 160 15.18 10.35 -2.48
N LYS A 161 14.34 9.62 -3.24
CA LYS A 161 12.89 9.79 -3.25
C LYS A 161 12.20 8.45 -3.04
N SER A 162 11.15 8.45 -2.23
CA SER A 162 10.34 7.27 -1.93
C SER A 162 8.87 7.63 -1.97
N LEU A 163 8.04 6.79 -2.57
CA LEU A 163 6.60 6.98 -2.57
C LEU A 163 6.02 6.47 -1.26
N TRP A 164 5.40 7.36 -0.52
CA TRP A 164 4.69 7.07 0.72
C TRP A 164 3.20 7.16 0.45
N ILE A 165 2.46 6.14 0.89
CA ILE A 165 1.01 6.00 0.73
C ILE A 165 0.42 5.91 2.12
N TYR A 166 -0.68 6.64 2.34
CA TYR A 166 -1.35 6.73 3.63
C TYR A 166 -2.81 6.32 3.49
N PHE A 167 -3.23 5.41 4.36
CA PHE A 167 -4.61 5.02 4.56
C PHE A 167 -5.02 5.50 5.95
N ILE A 168 -5.97 6.43 6.00
CA ILE A 168 -6.34 7.14 7.22
C ILE A 168 -7.82 6.88 7.47
N TRP A 169 -8.11 6.15 8.55
CA TRP A 169 -9.47 5.91 9.00
C TRP A 169 -10.03 7.17 9.63
N THR A 170 -11.16 7.62 9.10
CA THR A 170 -11.93 8.79 9.56
C THR A 170 -13.36 8.36 9.84
N ASP A 171 -14.18 9.27 10.32
CA ASP A 171 -15.63 9.02 10.53
C ASP A 171 -16.35 8.68 9.22
N ASP A 172 -15.88 9.22 8.10
CA ASP A 172 -16.45 9.01 6.76
C ASP A 172 -15.86 7.78 6.00
N GLY A 173 -15.00 7.01 6.65
CA GLY A 173 -14.31 5.85 6.05
C GLY A 173 -12.81 6.07 5.87
N ILE A 174 -12.22 5.34 4.91
CA ILE A 174 -10.78 5.40 4.67
C ILE A 174 -10.48 6.51 3.66
N LYS A 175 -9.68 7.47 4.06
CA LYS A 175 -9.10 8.50 3.20
C LYS A 175 -7.74 8.05 2.71
N PHE A 176 -7.44 8.37 1.46
CA PHE A 176 -6.20 8.03 0.79
C PHE A 176 -5.37 9.27 0.53
N ARG A 177 -4.10 9.23 0.96
CA ARG A 177 -3.12 10.27 0.61
C ARG A 177 -1.82 9.65 0.16
N TRP A 178 -1.01 10.44 -0.52
CA TRP A 178 0.35 10.07 -0.90
C TRP A 178 1.27 11.29 -0.81
N ASP A 179 2.55 11.02 -0.58
CA ASP A 179 3.61 11.99 -0.81
C ASP A 179 4.85 11.33 -1.43
N LEU A 180 5.64 12.15 -2.12
CA LEU A 180 6.97 11.78 -2.56
C LEU A 180 7.95 12.29 -1.52
N TYR A 181 8.29 11.40 -0.58
CA TYR A 181 9.22 11.71 0.48
C TYR A 181 10.64 11.82 -0.06
N CYS A 182 11.37 12.86 0.34
CA CYS A 182 12.76 13.09 -0.03
C CYS A 182 13.69 13.00 1.17
N THR A 183 14.78 12.26 1.04
CA THR A 183 15.84 12.18 2.06
C THR A 183 16.77 13.38 2.04
N LYS A 184 16.80 14.11 0.92
CA LYS A 184 17.52 15.39 0.73
C LYS A 184 16.50 16.50 0.44
N PRO A 185 16.81 17.77 0.66
CA PRO A 185 15.92 18.88 0.34
C PRO A 185 15.43 18.79 -1.12
N CYS A 186 14.12 18.72 -1.31
CA CYS A 186 13.47 18.75 -2.61
C CYS A 186 12.10 19.44 -2.51
N VAL A 187 11.47 19.67 -3.66
CA VAL A 187 10.08 20.13 -3.69
C VAL A 187 9.18 18.94 -3.31
N THR A 188 8.48 19.06 -2.18
CA THR A 188 7.51 18.07 -1.75
C THR A 188 6.34 18.01 -2.73
N LYS A 189 6.01 16.80 -3.19
CA LYS A 189 4.81 16.51 -3.98
C LYS A 189 3.90 15.63 -3.16
N GLU A 190 2.65 16.01 -3.06
CA GLU A 190 1.63 15.27 -2.30
C GLU A 190 0.25 15.40 -2.93
N GLY A 191 -0.66 14.51 -2.58
CA GLY A 191 -2.04 14.55 -3.05
C GLY A 191 -2.92 13.51 -2.37
N GLY A 192 -4.14 13.39 -2.85
CA GLY A 192 -5.15 12.48 -2.33
C GLY A 192 -6.35 13.22 -1.75
N ASP A 193 -7.04 12.57 -0.80
CA ASP A 193 -8.23 13.12 -0.15
C ASP A 193 -7.88 14.22 0.86
N GLU A 194 -8.81 15.13 1.11
CA GLU A 194 -8.74 16.02 2.26
C GLU A 194 -8.99 15.22 3.54
N VAL A 195 -8.17 15.49 4.54
CA VAL A 195 -8.26 14.88 5.88
C VAL A 195 -8.21 16.02 6.89
N ASP A 196 -9.33 16.21 7.57
CA ASP A 196 -9.51 17.21 8.62
C ASP A 196 -8.87 16.78 9.95
#